data_d850fa71d6ca177850e17fb75b48eb0a
#
_entry.id   d850fa71d6ca177850e17fb75b48eb0a
#
_cell.length_a   1.000
_cell.length_b   1.000
_cell.length_c   1.000
_cell.angle_alpha   90.00
_cell.angle_beta   90.00
_cell.angle_gamma   90.00
#
_symmetry.space_group_name_H-M   'P 1'
#
loop_
_entity.id
_entity.type
_entity.pdbx_description
1 polymer ?
#
loop_
_entity_poly.entity_id
_entity_poly.type
_entity_poly.pdbx_seq_one_letter_code
_entity_poly.pdbx_strand_id
1 'polypeptide(L)'
;NEYYSQMRNSYINILTKLGLEFTIEKADSGETGGSISEEFVIKTSEGNIEIGHIFQLGDKYSSLLDATFVDSDGETKNMQMGCYGIGITRLAQVLADVNRIGNNFNFNGVSSSFKYGIVVSNINDEDQLRIGSQIYDYLISKGASVYLDDRDVRIGQKLNDSDCIGTSYKILIGNNIKTRHFEIKTLSDSKWESKQLSEIYHL
;
A
#
# COMPACT_ATOMS: atom_id res chain seq x y z
N ASN A 1 21.96 -1.54 -21.13
CA ASN A 1 22.23 -2.03 -19.76
C ASN A 1 21.92 -1.00 -18.67
N GLU A 2 22.08 0.29 -18.95
CA GLU A 2 21.80 1.35 -17.97
C GLU A 2 20.32 1.38 -17.55
N TYR A 3 19.39 1.39 -18.52
CA TYR A 3 17.94 1.38 -18.23
C TYR A 3 17.51 0.14 -17.46
N TYR A 4 18.08 -1.03 -17.73
CA TYR A 4 17.80 -2.21 -16.95
C TYR A 4 18.18 -2.04 -15.48
N SER A 5 19.37 -1.47 -15.22
CA SER A 5 19.84 -1.19 -13.87
C SER A 5 18.97 -0.13 -13.17
N GLN A 6 18.51 0.90 -13.89
CA GLN A 6 17.59 1.91 -13.34
C GLN A 6 16.24 1.29 -12.96
N MET A 7 15.68 0.45 -13.82
CA MET A 7 14.41 -0.24 -13.54
C MET A 7 14.55 -1.21 -12.37
N ARG A 8 15.64 -1.98 -12.33
CA ARG A 8 15.96 -2.86 -11.21
C ARG A 8 16.01 -2.09 -9.88
N ASN A 9 16.71 -0.98 -9.85
CA ASN A 9 16.79 -0.11 -8.67
C ASN A 9 15.44 0.51 -8.30
N SER A 10 14.61 0.84 -9.28
CA SER A 10 13.25 1.33 -9.04
C SER A 10 12.38 0.28 -8.35
N TYR A 11 12.48 -0.99 -8.75
CA TYR A 11 11.77 -2.09 -8.09
C TYR A 11 12.25 -2.29 -6.65
N ILE A 12 13.57 -2.29 -6.43
CA ILE A 12 14.16 -2.34 -5.08
C ILE A 12 13.60 -1.21 -4.21
N ASN A 13 13.58 0.01 -4.73
CA ASN A 13 13.07 1.18 -4.01
C ASN A 13 11.58 1.08 -3.68
N ILE A 14 10.76 0.58 -4.63
CA ILE A 14 9.33 0.37 -4.41
C ILE A 14 9.10 -0.62 -3.28
N LEU A 15 9.73 -1.80 -3.33
CA LEU A 15 9.54 -2.85 -2.35
C LEU A 15 10.07 -2.45 -0.97
N THR A 16 11.22 -1.78 -0.93
CA THR A 16 11.79 -1.23 0.31
C THR A 16 10.86 -0.19 0.94
N LYS A 17 10.30 0.72 0.14
CA LYS A 17 9.32 1.71 0.64
C LYS A 17 8.04 1.07 1.17
N LEU A 18 7.65 -0.08 0.64
CA LEU A 18 6.51 -0.85 1.13
C LEU A 18 6.86 -1.69 2.38
N GLY A 19 8.10 -1.62 2.87
CA GLY A 19 8.55 -2.37 4.04
C GLY A 19 8.62 -3.88 3.83
N LEU A 20 8.77 -4.33 2.57
CA LEU A 20 8.81 -5.74 2.21
C LEU A 20 10.26 -6.27 2.22
N GLU A 21 10.44 -7.43 2.82
CA GLU A 21 11.66 -8.23 2.67
C GLU A 21 11.53 -9.09 1.41
N PHE A 22 12.51 -9.01 0.52
CA PHE A 22 12.49 -9.71 -0.77
C PHE A 22 13.87 -10.22 -1.16
N THR A 23 13.90 -11.21 -2.03
CA THR A 23 15.09 -11.69 -2.73
C THR A 23 14.99 -11.36 -4.21
N ILE A 24 16.15 -11.24 -4.88
CA ILE A 24 16.24 -11.09 -6.32
C ILE A 24 16.94 -12.35 -6.82
N GLU A 25 16.23 -13.13 -7.64
CA GLU A 25 16.68 -14.43 -8.11
C GLU A 25 16.86 -14.39 -9.62
N LYS A 26 17.88 -15.10 -10.12
CA LYS A 26 17.98 -15.35 -11.55
C LYS A 26 16.88 -16.30 -11.95
N ALA A 27 16.18 -15.94 -13.00
CA ALA A 27 15.07 -16.72 -13.51
C ALA A 27 15.34 -17.23 -14.93
N ASP A 28 14.64 -18.28 -15.30
CA ASP A 28 14.55 -18.69 -16.69
C ASP A 28 13.68 -17.68 -17.46
N SER A 29 14.21 -17.17 -18.54
CA SER A 29 13.48 -16.25 -19.42
C SER A 29 12.37 -16.93 -20.24
N GLY A 30 12.34 -18.27 -20.28
CA GLY A 30 11.33 -19.07 -20.95
C GLY A 30 11.03 -18.62 -22.37
N GLU A 31 9.75 -18.63 -22.75
CA GLU A 31 9.28 -18.17 -24.06
C GLU A 31 9.51 -16.68 -24.29
N THR A 32 9.50 -15.87 -23.23
CA THR A 32 9.79 -14.42 -23.31
C THR A 32 11.20 -14.18 -23.84
N GLY A 33 12.17 -15.01 -23.45
CA GLY A 33 13.54 -14.97 -23.94
C GLY A 33 14.34 -13.78 -23.37
N GLY A 34 15.51 -13.57 -23.94
CA GLY A 34 16.45 -12.55 -23.51
C GLY A 34 17.69 -13.14 -22.84
N SER A 35 18.67 -12.28 -22.59
CA SER A 35 19.98 -12.68 -22.05
C SER A 35 20.03 -12.64 -20.51
N ILE A 36 19.20 -11.84 -19.90
CA ILE A 36 19.10 -11.69 -18.44
C ILE A 36 17.62 -11.66 -18.05
N SER A 37 17.30 -12.41 -16.99
CA SER A 37 15.98 -12.47 -16.39
C SER A 37 16.14 -12.54 -14.89
N GLU A 38 15.45 -11.65 -14.15
CA GLU A 38 15.47 -11.59 -12.68
C GLU A 38 14.05 -11.45 -12.13
N GLU A 39 13.75 -12.25 -11.12
CA GLU A 39 12.50 -12.23 -10.38
C GLU A 39 12.68 -11.57 -9.02
N PHE A 40 11.68 -10.80 -8.59
CA PHE A 40 11.56 -10.27 -7.24
C PHE A 40 10.59 -11.15 -6.46
N VAL A 41 11.11 -11.82 -5.45
CA VAL A 41 10.40 -12.89 -4.73
C VAL A 41 10.26 -12.51 -3.27
N ILE A 42 9.05 -12.68 -2.73
CA ILE A 42 8.74 -12.45 -1.31
C ILE A 42 8.36 -13.78 -0.67
N LYS A 43 8.92 -14.01 0.52
CA LYS A 43 8.55 -15.16 1.33
C LYS A 43 7.29 -14.85 2.13
N THR A 44 6.27 -15.67 1.96
CA THR A 44 4.98 -15.59 2.67
C THR A 44 4.75 -16.83 3.53
N SER A 45 3.62 -16.84 4.25
CA SER A 45 3.17 -18.02 5.00
C SER A 45 2.90 -19.24 4.11
N GLU A 46 2.57 -19.02 2.83
CA GLU A 46 2.24 -20.06 1.86
C GLU A 46 3.43 -20.44 0.95
N GLY A 47 4.58 -19.79 1.11
CA GLY A 47 5.79 -20.04 0.33
C GLY A 47 6.35 -18.80 -0.36
N ASN A 48 7.21 -19.01 -1.33
CA ASN A 48 7.83 -17.94 -2.12
C ASN A 48 6.87 -17.49 -3.23
N ILE A 49 6.64 -16.18 -3.31
CA ILE A 49 5.75 -15.57 -4.32
C ILE A 49 6.53 -14.56 -5.15
N GLU A 50 6.62 -14.79 -6.45
CA GLU A 50 7.11 -13.83 -7.42
C GLU A 50 6.12 -12.66 -7.54
N ILE A 51 6.61 -11.44 -7.34
CA ILE A 51 5.79 -10.22 -7.42
C ILE A 51 6.19 -9.28 -8.55
N GLY A 52 7.37 -9.47 -9.10
CA GLY A 52 7.87 -8.68 -10.21
C GLY A 52 8.93 -9.42 -10.99
N HIS A 53 9.03 -9.12 -12.26
CA HIS A 53 9.98 -9.75 -13.18
C HIS A 53 10.54 -8.71 -14.13
N ILE A 54 11.84 -8.77 -14.38
CA ILE A 54 12.53 -7.88 -15.30
C ILE A 54 13.41 -8.67 -16.27
N PHE A 55 13.39 -8.28 -17.55
CA PHE A 55 14.08 -8.97 -18.63
C PHE A 55 14.93 -8.02 -19.46
N GLN A 56 16.09 -8.48 -19.91
CA GLN A 56 16.81 -7.92 -21.06
C GLN A 56 16.52 -8.76 -22.29
N LEU A 57 15.66 -8.27 -23.17
CA LEU A 57 15.21 -9.02 -24.35
C LEU A 57 16.18 -8.91 -25.53
N GLY A 58 17.09 -7.94 -25.49
CA GLY A 58 17.94 -7.63 -26.63
C GLY A 58 17.12 -7.17 -27.83
N ASP A 59 17.40 -7.69 -29.00
CA ASP A 59 16.69 -7.41 -30.25
C ASP A 59 15.75 -8.54 -30.73
N LYS A 60 15.43 -9.49 -29.84
CA LYS A 60 14.62 -10.66 -30.18
C LYS A 60 13.32 -10.31 -30.91
N TYR A 61 12.62 -9.28 -30.46
CA TYR A 61 11.35 -8.87 -31.06
C TYR A 61 11.54 -7.74 -32.08
N SER A 62 12.42 -6.80 -31.83
CA SER A 62 12.66 -5.66 -32.71
C SER A 62 13.22 -6.10 -34.08
N SER A 63 14.07 -7.09 -34.11
CA SER A 63 14.59 -7.64 -35.38
C SER A 63 13.49 -8.30 -36.23
N LEU A 64 12.49 -8.94 -35.59
CA LEU A 64 11.35 -9.57 -36.28
C LEU A 64 10.30 -8.55 -36.76
N LEU A 65 10.26 -7.37 -36.14
CA LEU A 65 9.31 -6.32 -36.43
C LEU A 65 9.89 -5.17 -37.22
N ASP A 66 11.15 -5.30 -37.69
CA ASP A 66 11.93 -4.24 -38.38
C ASP A 66 11.95 -2.92 -37.57
N ALA A 67 11.90 -3.03 -36.22
CA ALA A 67 11.94 -1.88 -35.31
C ALA A 67 13.40 -1.42 -35.15
N THR A 68 13.78 -0.46 -35.99
CA THR A 68 15.16 0.04 -36.10
C THR A 68 15.27 1.53 -35.78
N PHE A 69 16.47 2.01 -35.54
CA PHE A 69 16.80 3.42 -35.42
C PHE A 69 18.16 3.69 -36.09
N VAL A 70 18.40 4.95 -36.44
CA VAL A 70 19.70 5.40 -36.91
C VAL A 70 20.52 5.88 -35.72
N ASP A 71 21.64 5.24 -35.46
CA ASP A 71 22.52 5.57 -34.36
C ASP A 71 23.37 6.81 -34.67
N SER A 72 24.07 7.33 -33.69
CA SER A 72 24.96 8.52 -33.82
C SER A 72 26.10 8.36 -34.82
N ASP A 73 26.47 7.13 -35.17
CA ASP A 73 27.42 6.75 -36.21
C ASP A 73 26.81 6.72 -37.62
N GLY A 74 25.49 6.95 -37.76
CA GLY A 74 24.76 6.92 -39.02
C GLY A 74 24.31 5.50 -39.45
N GLU A 75 24.59 4.47 -38.65
CA GLU A 75 24.19 3.11 -38.97
C GLU A 75 22.79 2.80 -38.46
N THR A 76 22.06 1.97 -39.22
CA THR A 76 20.75 1.47 -38.80
C THR A 76 20.94 0.26 -37.90
N LYS A 77 20.38 0.33 -36.68
CA LYS A 77 20.50 -0.72 -35.66
C LYS A 77 19.11 -1.12 -35.17
N ASN A 78 18.97 -2.39 -34.75
CA ASN A 78 17.77 -2.86 -34.08
C ASN A 78 17.64 -2.23 -32.70
N MET A 79 16.40 -1.86 -32.31
CA MET A 79 16.12 -1.38 -30.96
C MET A 79 16.40 -2.46 -29.93
N GLN A 80 17.10 -2.10 -28.85
CA GLN A 80 17.29 -2.97 -27.71
C GLN A 80 16.09 -2.86 -26.75
N MET A 81 15.53 -3.99 -26.37
CA MET A 81 14.28 -4.04 -25.61
C MET A 81 14.50 -4.59 -24.22
N GLY A 82 13.71 -4.11 -23.27
CA GLY A 82 13.54 -4.68 -21.95
C GLY A 82 12.05 -4.91 -21.67
N CYS A 83 11.73 -5.82 -20.76
CA CYS A 83 10.39 -6.07 -20.28
C CYS A 83 10.40 -5.95 -18.75
N TYR A 84 9.43 -5.24 -18.22
CA TYR A 84 9.38 -4.92 -16.80
C TYR A 84 7.94 -5.04 -16.31
N GLY A 85 7.69 -5.93 -15.35
CA GLY A 85 6.34 -6.19 -14.86
C GLY A 85 6.29 -6.33 -13.34
N ILE A 86 5.28 -5.68 -12.71
CA ILE A 86 4.90 -5.91 -11.31
C ILE A 86 3.44 -6.34 -11.28
N GLY A 87 3.17 -7.47 -10.61
CA GLY A 87 1.81 -7.95 -10.38
C GLY A 87 1.13 -7.19 -9.26
N ILE A 88 0.45 -6.07 -9.56
CA ILE A 88 -0.12 -5.17 -8.55
C ILE A 88 -1.11 -5.87 -7.62
N THR A 89 -2.01 -6.70 -8.16
CA THR A 89 -2.97 -7.46 -7.35
C THR A 89 -2.28 -8.50 -6.49
N ARG A 90 -1.26 -9.17 -7.01
CA ARG A 90 -0.42 -10.12 -6.28
C ARG A 90 0.36 -9.42 -5.19
N LEU A 91 0.93 -8.24 -5.46
CA LEU A 91 1.63 -7.42 -4.47
C LEU A 91 0.69 -6.98 -3.34
N ALA A 92 -0.54 -6.57 -3.66
CA ALA A 92 -1.53 -6.20 -2.64
C ALA A 92 -1.88 -7.40 -1.74
N GLN A 93 -2.04 -8.59 -2.32
CA GLN A 93 -2.29 -9.83 -1.56
C GLN A 93 -1.11 -10.19 -0.66
N VAL A 94 0.12 -10.10 -1.17
CA VAL A 94 1.34 -10.35 -0.39
C VAL A 94 1.48 -9.34 0.75
N LEU A 95 1.22 -8.05 0.49
CA LEU A 95 1.21 -7.03 1.55
C LEU A 95 0.22 -7.36 2.66
N ALA A 96 -0.97 -7.85 2.32
CA ALA A 96 -1.95 -8.29 3.30
C ALA A 96 -1.44 -9.51 4.09
N ASP A 97 -0.85 -10.51 3.43
CA ASP A 97 -0.35 -11.72 4.08
C ASP A 97 0.80 -11.44 5.06
N VAL A 98 1.83 -10.71 4.63
CA VAL A 98 3.01 -10.43 5.49
C VAL A 98 2.71 -9.47 6.65
N ASN A 99 1.65 -8.67 6.55
CA ASN A 99 1.22 -7.73 7.59
C ASN A 99 0.05 -8.26 8.43
N ARG A 100 -0.29 -9.53 8.29
CA ARG A 100 -1.42 -10.14 8.99
C ARG A 100 -1.09 -10.41 10.46
N ILE A 101 -2.01 -10.00 11.34
CA ILE A 101 -1.97 -10.31 12.77
C ILE A 101 -3.30 -10.97 13.17
N GLY A 102 -3.34 -12.30 13.25
CA GLY A 102 -4.60 -13.04 13.46
C GLY A 102 -5.56 -12.80 12.29
N ASN A 103 -6.72 -12.21 12.57
CA ASN A 103 -7.72 -11.86 11.54
C ASN A 103 -7.60 -10.40 11.04
N ASN A 104 -6.64 -9.64 11.54
CA ASN A 104 -6.46 -8.22 11.26
C ASN A 104 -5.18 -7.98 10.46
N PHE A 105 -5.00 -6.75 9.96
CA PHE A 105 -3.80 -6.33 9.25
C PHE A 105 -3.13 -5.16 9.97
N ASN A 106 -1.79 -5.19 10.06
CA ASN A 106 -1.00 -4.09 10.59
C ASN A 106 0.07 -3.68 9.56
N PHE A 107 -0.26 -2.73 8.74
CA PHE A 107 0.65 -2.20 7.72
C PHE A 107 1.70 -1.23 8.27
N ASN A 108 1.84 -1.07 9.58
CA ASN A 108 2.81 -0.17 10.25
C ASN A 108 2.86 1.26 9.67
N GLY A 109 1.73 1.72 9.11
CA GLY A 109 1.61 3.03 8.48
C GLY A 109 2.26 3.15 7.09
N VAL A 110 2.97 2.14 6.61
CA VAL A 110 3.73 2.22 5.35
C VAL A 110 2.84 1.96 4.14
N SER A 111 1.97 0.96 4.23
CA SER A 111 1.09 0.53 3.13
C SER A 111 -0.39 0.54 3.49
N SER A 112 -0.76 1.08 4.66
CA SER A 112 -2.15 1.26 5.03
C SER A 112 -2.84 2.22 4.07
N SER A 113 -4.00 1.81 3.55
CA SER A 113 -4.82 2.66 2.68
C SER A 113 -5.32 3.91 3.42
N PHE A 114 -5.51 3.81 4.75
CA PHE A 114 -5.97 4.90 5.58
C PHE A 114 -5.09 5.04 6.84
N LYS A 115 -4.56 6.25 7.05
CA LYS A 115 -3.85 6.58 8.29
C LYS A 115 -4.82 6.65 9.47
N TYR A 116 -5.98 7.28 9.27
CA TYR A 116 -7.00 7.47 10.30
C TYR A 116 -8.33 6.84 9.88
N GLY A 117 -8.95 6.13 10.80
CA GLY A 117 -10.34 5.69 10.70
C GLY A 117 -11.17 6.36 11.80
N ILE A 118 -12.18 7.12 11.43
CA ILE A 118 -13.09 7.78 12.37
C ILE A 118 -14.36 6.94 12.44
N VAL A 119 -14.69 6.48 13.62
CA VAL A 119 -15.87 5.66 13.89
C VAL A 119 -16.87 6.49 14.72
N VAL A 120 -18.03 6.80 14.15
CA VAL A 120 -19.14 7.42 14.86
C VAL A 120 -19.97 6.33 15.52
N SER A 121 -20.06 6.38 16.86
CA SER A 121 -20.71 5.33 17.66
C SER A 121 -22.23 5.29 17.42
N ASN A 122 -22.86 6.46 17.35
CA ASN A 122 -24.29 6.60 17.12
C ASN A 122 -24.55 7.72 16.10
N ILE A 123 -24.96 7.36 14.90
CA ILE A 123 -25.20 8.33 13.81
C ILE A 123 -26.49 9.15 14.02
N ASN A 124 -27.40 8.71 14.91
CA ASN A 124 -28.60 9.45 15.28
C ASN A 124 -28.33 10.51 16.36
N ASP A 125 -27.12 10.55 16.93
CA ASP A 125 -26.64 11.63 17.77
C ASP A 125 -25.97 12.68 16.88
N GLU A 126 -26.69 13.81 16.66
CA GLU A 126 -26.25 14.87 15.75
C GLU A 126 -24.87 15.45 16.14
N ASP A 127 -24.56 15.50 17.44
CA ASP A 127 -23.26 16.00 17.91
C ASP A 127 -22.13 15.04 17.57
N GLN A 128 -22.34 13.74 17.72
CA GLN A 128 -21.33 12.74 17.34
C GLN A 128 -21.06 12.78 15.84
N LEU A 129 -22.09 12.82 15.02
CA LEU A 129 -21.95 12.86 13.56
C LEU A 129 -21.28 14.16 13.10
N ARG A 130 -21.72 15.29 13.62
CA ARG A 130 -21.16 16.61 13.30
C ARG A 130 -19.67 16.70 13.66
N ILE A 131 -19.29 16.22 14.85
CA ILE A 131 -17.88 16.27 15.28
C ILE A 131 -17.04 15.27 14.51
N GLY A 132 -17.55 14.07 14.24
CA GLY A 132 -16.88 13.10 13.39
C GLY A 132 -16.55 13.67 12.01
N SER A 133 -17.53 14.35 11.39
CA SER A 133 -17.35 15.03 10.10
C SER A 133 -16.33 16.16 10.17
N GLN A 134 -16.37 16.98 11.22
CA GLN A 134 -15.40 18.08 11.41
C GLN A 134 -13.96 17.56 11.55
N ILE A 135 -13.75 16.46 12.28
CA ILE A 135 -12.44 15.81 12.41
C ILE A 135 -12.00 15.24 11.06
N TYR A 136 -12.91 14.60 10.32
CA TYR A 136 -12.65 14.10 8.98
C TYR A 136 -12.16 15.21 8.05
N ASP A 137 -12.93 16.29 7.94
CA ASP A 137 -12.59 17.43 7.07
C ASP A 137 -11.25 18.07 7.48
N TYR A 138 -11.00 18.20 8.76
CA TYR A 138 -9.73 18.71 9.27
C TYR A 138 -8.55 17.83 8.84
N LEU A 139 -8.61 16.52 9.08
CA LEU A 139 -7.53 15.60 8.74
C LEU A 139 -7.30 15.50 7.22
N ILE A 140 -8.36 15.51 6.41
CA ILE A 140 -8.27 15.61 4.95
C ILE A 140 -7.56 16.92 4.54
N SER A 141 -7.90 18.05 5.16
CA SER A 141 -7.25 19.34 4.87
C SER A 141 -5.74 19.35 5.15
N LYS A 142 -5.28 18.44 6.02
CA LYS A 142 -3.85 18.22 6.32
C LYS A 142 -3.18 17.19 5.40
N GLY A 143 -3.90 16.68 4.41
CA GLY A 143 -3.39 15.69 3.45
C GLY A 143 -3.31 14.27 4.01
N ALA A 144 -3.97 13.98 5.13
CA ALA A 144 -4.02 12.64 5.67
C ALA A 144 -5.01 11.76 4.90
N SER A 145 -4.73 10.46 4.78
CA SER A 145 -5.69 9.49 4.29
C SER A 145 -6.63 9.08 5.42
N VAL A 146 -7.92 9.35 5.25
CA VAL A 146 -8.94 9.21 6.31
C VAL A 146 -10.20 8.59 5.73
N TYR A 147 -10.88 7.76 6.50
CA TYR A 147 -12.27 7.43 6.25
C TYR A 147 -13.12 7.75 7.48
N LEU A 148 -14.41 8.00 7.23
CA LEU A 148 -15.44 8.20 8.25
C LEU A 148 -16.44 7.04 8.16
N ASP A 149 -16.61 6.29 9.25
CA ASP A 149 -17.63 5.25 9.34
C ASP A 149 -18.89 5.81 10.02
N ASP A 150 -19.77 6.30 9.18
CA ASP A 150 -21.09 6.86 9.51
C ASP A 150 -22.24 5.89 9.21
N ARG A 151 -21.95 4.60 9.00
CA ARG A 151 -22.99 3.57 8.75
C ARG A 151 -23.86 3.34 9.99
N ASP A 152 -25.14 3.08 9.78
CA ASP A 152 -26.07 2.68 10.85
C ASP A 152 -25.95 1.17 11.15
N VAL A 153 -24.83 0.80 11.77
CA VAL A 153 -24.54 -0.56 12.23
C VAL A 153 -23.94 -0.54 13.63
N ARG A 154 -23.90 -1.70 14.28
CA ARG A 154 -23.35 -1.82 15.64
C ARG A 154 -21.89 -1.37 15.68
N ILE A 155 -21.52 -0.63 16.73
CA ILE A 155 -20.16 -0.14 16.94
C ILE A 155 -19.09 -1.26 16.89
N GLY A 156 -19.41 -2.44 17.46
CA GLY A 156 -18.49 -3.58 17.40
C GLY A 156 -18.18 -4.04 15.99
N GLN A 157 -19.14 -3.95 15.06
CA GLN A 157 -18.92 -4.25 13.65
C GLN A 157 -18.01 -3.20 13.01
N LYS A 158 -18.28 -1.90 13.23
CA LYS A 158 -17.43 -0.81 12.72
C LYS A 158 -15.97 -0.93 13.17
N LEU A 159 -15.77 -1.26 14.44
CA LEU A 159 -14.42 -1.42 15.00
C LEU A 159 -13.71 -2.66 14.42
N ASN A 160 -14.43 -3.78 14.25
CA ASN A 160 -13.89 -4.96 13.60
C ASN A 160 -13.53 -4.70 12.13
N ASP A 161 -14.38 -4.00 11.39
CA ASP A 161 -14.11 -3.64 9.99
C ASP A 161 -12.89 -2.72 9.90
N SER A 162 -12.73 -1.78 10.87
CA SER A 162 -11.54 -0.93 10.98
C SER A 162 -10.26 -1.74 11.23
N ASP A 163 -10.33 -2.80 12.01
CA ASP A 163 -9.21 -3.74 12.22
C ASP A 163 -8.87 -4.50 10.93
N CYS A 164 -9.89 -4.94 10.18
CA CYS A 164 -9.70 -5.60 8.89
C CYS A 164 -9.12 -4.68 7.81
N ILE A 165 -9.42 -3.37 7.85
CA ILE A 165 -8.83 -2.37 6.94
C ILE A 165 -7.34 -2.13 7.26
N GLY A 166 -6.91 -2.40 8.50
CA GLY A 166 -5.53 -2.17 8.95
C GLY A 166 -5.19 -0.69 9.12
N THR A 167 -6.15 0.09 9.62
CA THR A 167 -6.00 1.53 9.86
C THR A 167 -5.00 1.79 10.99
N SER A 168 -4.04 2.71 10.77
CA SER A 168 -2.98 2.98 11.75
C SER A 168 -3.52 3.58 13.05
N TYR A 169 -4.46 4.53 12.95
CA TYR A 169 -5.12 5.19 14.08
C TYR A 169 -6.63 5.07 13.97
N LYS A 170 -7.28 4.62 15.04
CA LYS A 170 -8.74 4.63 15.15
C LYS A 170 -9.17 5.73 16.09
N ILE A 171 -10.10 6.57 15.66
CA ILE A 171 -10.71 7.65 16.42
C ILE A 171 -12.17 7.26 16.64
N LEU A 172 -12.56 7.10 17.90
CA LEU A 172 -13.92 6.78 18.28
C LEU A 172 -14.62 8.02 18.82
N ILE A 173 -15.71 8.38 18.15
CA ILE A 173 -16.62 9.45 18.58
C ILE A 173 -17.82 8.79 19.26
N GLY A 174 -17.83 8.83 20.57
CA GLY A 174 -18.86 8.24 21.42
C GLY A 174 -19.49 9.24 22.38
N ASN A 175 -20.13 8.76 23.43
CA ASN A 175 -20.82 9.60 24.41
C ASN A 175 -19.90 10.60 25.12
N ASN A 176 -18.58 10.33 25.18
CA ASN A 176 -17.58 11.22 25.79
C ASN A 176 -17.46 12.58 25.06
N ILE A 177 -18.03 12.67 23.85
CA ILE A 177 -18.05 13.95 23.12
C ILE A 177 -18.82 15.06 23.86
N LYS A 178 -19.80 14.70 24.69
CA LYS A 178 -20.54 15.65 25.55
C LYS A 178 -19.64 16.35 26.56
N THR A 179 -18.53 15.71 26.94
CA THR A 179 -17.46 16.28 27.77
C THR A 179 -16.28 16.78 26.96
N ARG A 180 -16.44 16.91 25.63
CA ARG A 180 -15.42 17.33 24.67
C ARG A 180 -14.20 16.40 24.63
N HIS A 181 -14.42 15.10 24.78
CA HIS A 181 -13.39 14.07 24.64
C HIS A 181 -13.74 13.11 23.52
N PHE A 182 -12.70 12.60 22.86
CA PHE A 182 -12.77 11.47 21.94
C PHE A 182 -11.80 10.38 22.41
N GLU A 183 -11.94 9.20 21.87
CA GLU A 183 -11.04 8.09 22.16
C GLU A 183 -10.19 7.78 20.93
N ILE A 184 -8.91 7.55 21.12
CA ILE A 184 -7.99 7.18 20.05
C ILE A 184 -7.22 5.93 20.44
N LYS A 185 -6.90 5.11 19.43
CA LYS A 185 -6.12 3.91 19.60
C LYS A 185 -5.27 3.66 18.36
N THR A 186 -4.00 3.30 18.53
CA THR A 186 -3.20 2.73 17.43
C THR A 186 -3.46 1.24 17.31
N LEU A 187 -3.08 0.64 16.20
CA LEU A 187 -3.26 -0.80 16.00
C LEU A 187 -2.40 -1.64 16.96
N SER A 188 -1.26 -1.12 17.41
CA SER A 188 -0.35 -1.76 18.37
C SER A 188 -0.81 -1.63 19.82
N ASP A 189 -1.67 -0.67 20.12
CA ASP A 189 -2.10 -0.43 21.49
C ASP A 189 -3.17 -1.43 21.95
N SER A 190 -3.07 -1.86 23.19
CA SER A 190 -4.09 -2.72 23.82
C SER A 190 -5.29 -1.94 24.36
N LYS A 191 -5.13 -0.63 24.60
CA LYS A 191 -6.14 0.23 25.26
C LYS A 191 -6.43 1.49 24.44
N TRP A 192 -7.66 1.97 24.60
CA TRP A 192 -8.09 3.28 24.12
C TRP A 192 -7.54 4.39 25.03
N GLU A 193 -7.06 5.46 24.43
CA GLU A 193 -6.65 6.69 25.12
C GLU A 193 -7.73 7.74 24.94
N SER A 194 -8.17 8.36 26.04
CA SER A 194 -9.11 9.48 25.98
C SER A 194 -8.36 10.79 25.83
N LYS A 195 -8.70 11.57 24.81
CA LYS A 195 -8.09 12.88 24.51
C LYS A 195 -9.13 13.98 24.46
N GLN A 196 -8.71 15.19 24.78
CA GLN A 196 -9.57 16.36 24.59
C GLN A 196 -9.75 16.66 23.09
N LEU A 197 -10.91 17.16 22.71
CA LEU A 197 -11.21 17.48 21.31
C LEU A 197 -10.24 18.50 20.72
N SER A 198 -9.68 19.40 21.54
CA SER A 198 -8.65 20.35 21.13
C SER A 198 -7.33 19.70 20.71
N GLU A 199 -7.03 18.49 21.16
CA GLU A 199 -5.80 17.77 20.83
C GLU A 199 -5.83 17.18 19.42
N ILE A 200 -7.01 17.16 18.76
CA ILE A 200 -7.12 16.70 17.37
C ILE A 200 -6.23 17.51 16.43
N TYR A 201 -5.99 18.79 16.77
CA TYR A 201 -5.16 19.69 15.97
C TYR A 201 -3.66 19.39 16.06
N HIS A 202 -3.27 18.43 16.89
CA HIS A 202 -1.89 17.97 17.07
C HIS A 202 -1.64 16.54 16.57
N LEU A 203 -2.63 15.90 15.94
CA LEU A 203 -2.51 14.61 15.25
C LEU A 203 -1.94 14.78 13.85
#